data_b412b90579c0d57ff2ec988a36e638de
#
_entry.id   b412b90579c0d57ff2ec988a36e638de
#
_cell.length_a   1.000
_cell.length_b   1.000
_cell.length_c   1.000
_cell.angle_alpha   90.00
_cell.angle_beta   90.00
_cell.angle_gamma   90.00
#
_symmetry.space_group_name_H-M   'P 1'
#
loop_
_entity.id
_entity.type
_entity.pdbx_description
1 polymer ?
#
loop_
_entity_poly.entity_id
_entity_poly.type
_entity_poly.pdbx_seq_one_letter_code
_entity_poly.pdbx_strand_id
1 'polypeptide(L)'
;LLSSDISLVSPTEVLETIKKNHPIDSVVSIQLIEIMGRPFYQLRCISGIHSLTNREHAVQSMNHLANAETGKLRGPLTKQEAVEIAKMRFNGISSVKSVDYLTSTNGHHENRESPLPAYAITFEHPTNTTIYIASELGTIQKFRNNKWRIFDFLRMMHTMDYESRDQIGNWLLRIF
;
A
#
# COMPACT_ATOMS: atom_id res chain seq x y z
N LEU A 1 -8.96 -18.01 5.17
CA LEU A 1 -8.23 -19.16 4.63
C LEU A 1 -8.88 -19.53 3.30
N LEU A 2 -8.10 -19.51 2.22
CA LEU A 2 -8.54 -19.98 0.91
C LEU A 2 -8.89 -21.48 1.02
N SER A 3 -10.01 -21.90 0.39
CA SER A 3 -10.38 -23.32 0.35
C SER A 3 -9.39 -24.11 -0.49
N SER A 4 -9.15 -25.38 -0.14
CA SER A 4 -8.19 -26.26 -0.82
C SER A 4 -8.57 -26.63 -2.26
N ASP A 5 -9.81 -26.34 -2.67
CA ASP A 5 -10.37 -26.76 -3.97
C ASP A 5 -10.35 -25.66 -5.05
N ILE A 6 -9.63 -24.55 -4.82
CA ILE A 6 -9.53 -23.47 -5.79
C ILE A 6 -8.45 -23.82 -6.82
N SER A 7 -8.84 -23.95 -8.09
CA SER A 7 -7.90 -24.07 -9.20
C SER A 7 -7.32 -22.71 -9.53
N LEU A 8 -6.00 -22.57 -9.42
CA LEU A 8 -5.29 -21.33 -9.73
C LEU A 8 -4.62 -21.41 -11.11
N VAL A 9 -4.71 -20.32 -11.85
CA VAL A 9 -3.98 -20.12 -13.12
C VAL A 9 -2.48 -20.00 -12.82
N SER A 10 -1.64 -20.50 -13.71
CA SER A 10 -0.19 -20.40 -13.55
C SER A 10 0.27 -18.94 -13.48
N PRO A 11 1.15 -18.57 -12.53
CA PRO A 11 1.75 -17.23 -12.51
C PRO A 11 2.43 -16.82 -13.82
N THR A 12 2.95 -17.80 -14.57
CA THR A 12 3.58 -17.57 -15.89
C THR A 12 2.56 -17.07 -16.92
N GLU A 13 1.35 -17.64 -16.93
CA GLU A 13 0.29 -17.23 -17.84
C GLU A 13 -0.19 -15.80 -17.55
N VAL A 14 -0.28 -15.46 -16.25
CA VAL A 14 -0.58 -14.09 -15.81
C VAL A 14 0.51 -13.11 -16.28
N LEU A 15 1.78 -13.49 -16.15
CA LEU A 15 2.90 -12.69 -16.61
C LEU A 15 2.86 -12.45 -18.13
N GLU A 16 2.53 -13.45 -18.92
CA GLU A 16 2.37 -13.29 -20.36
C GLU A 16 1.24 -12.32 -20.70
N THR A 17 0.13 -12.38 -19.97
CA THR A 17 -0.98 -11.45 -20.13
C THR A 17 -0.57 -10.01 -19.83
N ILE A 18 0.22 -9.81 -18.77
CA ILE A 18 0.73 -8.47 -18.42
C ILE A 18 1.71 -7.96 -19.49
N LYS A 19 2.67 -8.79 -19.92
CA LYS A 19 3.66 -8.42 -20.95
C LYS A 19 3.03 -8.03 -22.29
N LYS A 20 1.86 -8.61 -22.63
CA LYS A 20 1.11 -8.22 -23.83
C LYS A 20 0.51 -6.82 -23.75
N ASN A 21 0.15 -6.38 -22.54
CA ASN A 21 -0.55 -5.12 -22.30
C ASN A 21 0.36 -3.98 -21.84
N HIS A 22 1.49 -4.31 -21.23
CA HIS A 22 2.42 -3.34 -20.63
C HIS A 22 3.86 -3.70 -20.95
N PRO A 23 4.74 -2.72 -21.30
CA PRO A 23 6.16 -2.94 -21.44
C PRO A 23 6.77 -3.22 -20.06
N ILE A 24 7.20 -4.46 -19.83
CA ILE A 24 7.85 -4.90 -18.59
C ILE A 24 9.25 -5.39 -18.91
N ASP A 25 10.25 -4.82 -18.27
CA ASP A 25 11.65 -5.25 -18.39
C ASP A 25 11.98 -6.36 -17.40
N SER A 26 11.51 -6.24 -16.16
CA SER A 26 11.75 -7.25 -15.15
C SER A 26 10.61 -7.36 -14.12
N VAL A 27 10.50 -8.53 -13.51
CA VAL A 27 9.57 -8.82 -12.43
C VAL A 27 10.34 -8.86 -11.12
N VAL A 28 9.95 -8.00 -10.18
CA VAL A 28 10.57 -7.90 -8.86
C VAL A 28 10.01 -8.93 -7.91
N SER A 29 8.68 -9.08 -7.91
CA SER A 29 8.00 -10.04 -7.03
C SER A 29 6.64 -10.45 -7.56
N ILE A 30 6.25 -11.68 -7.23
CA ILE A 30 4.91 -12.22 -7.43
C ILE A 30 4.46 -12.77 -6.08
N GLN A 31 3.28 -12.35 -5.62
CA GLN A 31 2.71 -12.81 -4.36
C GLN A 31 1.25 -13.20 -4.57
N LEU A 32 0.82 -14.29 -3.96
CA LEU A 32 -0.59 -14.65 -3.86
C LEU A 32 -1.16 -13.97 -2.62
N ILE A 33 -2.16 -13.14 -2.82
CA ILE A 33 -2.85 -12.41 -1.76
C ILE A 33 -4.35 -12.70 -1.79
N GLU A 34 -5.02 -12.45 -0.68
CA GLU A 34 -6.47 -12.53 -0.58
C GLU A 34 -7.07 -11.13 -0.54
N ILE A 35 -8.00 -10.85 -1.45
CA ILE A 35 -8.80 -9.63 -1.46
C ILE A 35 -10.27 -10.04 -1.37
N MET A 36 -10.95 -9.70 -0.28
CA MET A 36 -12.36 -9.99 -0.05
C MET A 36 -12.71 -11.47 -0.25
N GLY A 37 -11.90 -12.38 0.27
CA GLY A 37 -12.11 -13.83 0.19
C GLY A 37 -11.74 -14.46 -1.15
N ARG A 38 -11.21 -13.71 -2.12
CA ARG A 38 -10.78 -14.21 -3.43
C ARG A 38 -9.27 -14.14 -3.58
N PRO A 39 -8.65 -15.12 -4.27
CA PRO A 39 -7.23 -15.12 -4.51
C PRO A 39 -6.85 -14.18 -5.66
N PHE A 40 -5.80 -13.38 -5.46
CA PHE A 40 -5.21 -12.50 -6.45
C PHE A 40 -3.69 -12.66 -6.48
N TYR A 41 -3.13 -12.60 -7.67
CA TYR A 41 -1.70 -12.38 -7.83
C TYR A 41 -1.41 -10.87 -7.78
N GLN A 42 -0.54 -10.48 -6.86
CA GLN A 42 0.05 -9.17 -6.81
C GLN A 42 1.44 -9.25 -7.45
N LEU A 43 1.63 -8.51 -8.53
CA LEU A 43 2.88 -8.48 -9.27
C LEU A 43 3.50 -7.10 -9.15
N ARG A 44 4.77 -7.05 -8.78
CA ARG A 44 5.58 -5.84 -8.86
C ARG A 44 6.55 -5.97 -10.00
N CYS A 45 6.45 -5.05 -10.96
CA CYS A 45 7.25 -5.04 -12.17
C CYS A 45 8.04 -3.75 -12.29
N ILE A 46 9.11 -3.80 -13.05
CA ILE A 46 9.91 -2.63 -13.42
C ILE A 46 9.77 -2.45 -14.93
N SER A 47 9.48 -1.22 -15.33
CA SER A 47 9.56 -0.77 -16.71
C SER A 47 10.63 0.32 -16.80
N GLY A 48 11.64 0.11 -17.64
CA GLY A 48 12.60 1.14 -17.99
C GLY A 48 12.01 2.05 -19.06
N ILE A 49 11.78 3.31 -18.73
CA ILE A 49 11.52 4.30 -19.76
C ILE A 49 12.86 4.62 -20.41
N HIS A 50 13.12 4.04 -21.57
CA HIS A 50 14.22 4.46 -22.44
C HIS A 50 13.88 5.86 -23.00
N SER A 51 14.09 6.89 -22.20
CA SER A 51 14.07 8.25 -22.71
C SER A 51 15.38 8.50 -23.45
N LEU A 52 15.31 8.65 -24.76
CA LEU A 52 16.45 8.93 -25.63
C LEU A 52 17.08 10.32 -25.41
N THR A 53 16.59 11.12 -24.46
CA THR A 53 16.96 12.53 -24.38
C THR A 53 17.68 12.97 -23.10
N ASN A 54 17.76 12.18 -22.02
CA ASN A 54 18.56 12.58 -20.86
C ASN A 54 19.04 11.39 -20.03
N ARG A 55 20.29 11.49 -19.53
CA ARG A 55 21.09 10.48 -18.81
C ARG A 55 20.53 9.96 -17.47
N GLU A 56 19.28 10.13 -17.19
CA GLU A 56 18.64 9.58 -15.99
C GLU A 56 17.71 8.44 -16.40
N HIS A 57 18.13 7.21 -16.13
CA HIS A 57 17.28 6.03 -16.20
C HIS A 57 16.23 6.09 -15.09
N ALA A 58 15.08 6.69 -15.36
CA ALA A 58 13.96 6.64 -14.43
C ALA A 58 13.36 5.23 -14.45
N VAL A 59 13.75 4.43 -13.47
CA VAL A 59 13.17 3.10 -13.24
C VAL A 59 11.80 3.30 -12.61
N GLN A 60 10.74 3.01 -13.35
CA GLN A 60 9.38 3.08 -12.83
C GLN A 60 8.93 1.71 -12.33
N SER A 61 8.61 1.64 -11.05
CA SER A 61 7.98 0.45 -10.45
C SER A 61 6.47 0.51 -10.72
N MET A 62 5.92 -0.55 -11.32
CA MET A 62 4.49 -0.72 -11.58
C MET A 62 3.95 -1.92 -10.83
N ASN A 63 2.75 -1.77 -10.27
CA ASN A 63 2.06 -2.82 -9.57
C ASN A 63 0.85 -3.27 -10.38
N HIS A 64 0.68 -4.58 -10.49
CA HIS A 64 -0.46 -5.18 -11.17
C HIS A 64 -1.16 -6.16 -10.26
N LEU A 65 -2.48 -6.16 -10.32
CA LEU A 65 -3.33 -7.15 -9.67
C LEU A 65 -4.00 -8.00 -10.74
N ALA A 66 -3.95 -9.31 -10.57
CA ALA A 66 -4.64 -10.26 -11.44
C ALA A 66 -5.44 -11.24 -10.59
N ASN A 67 -6.65 -11.57 -11.01
CA ASN A 67 -7.43 -12.62 -10.37
C ASN A 67 -6.71 -13.96 -10.58
N ALA A 68 -6.43 -14.68 -9.49
CA ALA A 68 -5.63 -15.90 -9.54
C ALA A 68 -6.41 -17.12 -10.11
N GLU A 69 -7.74 -17.05 -10.15
CA GLU A 69 -8.58 -18.11 -10.73
C GLU A 69 -8.75 -17.95 -12.24
N THR A 70 -8.79 -16.72 -12.74
CA THR A 70 -9.12 -16.43 -14.15
C THR A 70 -7.95 -15.84 -14.96
N GLY A 71 -6.84 -15.45 -14.31
CA GLY A 71 -5.72 -14.77 -14.93
C GLY A 71 -6.01 -13.33 -15.40
N LYS A 72 -7.22 -12.82 -15.19
CA LYS A 72 -7.62 -11.49 -15.66
C LYS A 72 -7.01 -10.38 -14.80
N LEU A 73 -6.42 -9.41 -15.46
CA LEU A 73 -5.94 -8.18 -14.81
C LEU A 73 -7.12 -7.38 -14.28
N ARG A 74 -6.92 -6.74 -13.15
CA ARG A 74 -7.84 -5.76 -12.59
C ARG A 74 -7.15 -4.41 -12.37
N GLY A 75 -7.95 -3.36 -12.39
CA GLY A 75 -7.50 -2.02 -11.99
C GLY A 75 -7.31 -1.89 -10.47
N PRO A 76 -6.89 -0.70 -10.01
CA PRO A 76 -6.80 -0.37 -8.59
C PRO A 76 -8.13 -0.62 -7.85
N LEU A 77 -8.04 -0.78 -6.53
CA LEU A 77 -9.22 -0.88 -5.67
C LEU A 77 -10.11 0.36 -5.82
N THR A 78 -11.39 0.13 -5.87
CA THR A 78 -12.39 1.21 -5.75
C THR A 78 -12.52 1.66 -4.29
N LYS A 79 -13.08 2.86 -4.09
CA LYS A 79 -13.39 3.38 -2.75
C LYS A 79 -14.27 2.42 -1.94
N GLN A 80 -15.27 1.80 -2.59
CA GLN A 80 -16.18 0.86 -1.93
C GLN A 80 -15.46 -0.39 -1.46
N GLU A 81 -14.64 -1.01 -2.32
CA GLU A 81 -13.84 -2.18 -1.97
C GLU A 81 -12.87 -1.89 -0.83
N ALA A 82 -12.19 -0.72 -0.86
CA ALA A 82 -11.31 -0.31 0.23
C ALA A 82 -12.05 -0.17 1.56
N VAL A 83 -13.26 0.40 1.56
CA VAL A 83 -14.11 0.51 2.75
C VAL A 83 -14.53 -0.87 3.27
N GLU A 84 -14.90 -1.79 2.39
CA GLU A 84 -15.28 -3.15 2.78
C GLU A 84 -14.09 -3.92 3.38
N ILE A 85 -12.91 -3.83 2.77
CA ILE A 85 -11.68 -4.42 3.32
C ILE A 85 -11.38 -3.83 4.70
N ALA A 86 -11.49 -2.50 4.85
CA ALA A 86 -11.27 -1.85 6.13
C ALA A 86 -12.26 -2.33 7.21
N LYS A 87 -13.55 -2.44 6.87
CA LYS A 87 -14.58 -2.96 7.79
C LYS A 87 -14.33 -4.41 8.19
N MET A 88 -13.95 -5.26 7.27
CA MET A 88 -13.63 -6.68 7.56
C MET A 88 -12.43 -6.83 8.51
N ARG A 89 -11.51 -5.89 8.50
CA ARG A 89 -10.29 -5.90 9.32
C ARG A 89 -10.37 -5.06 10.58
N PHE A 90 -11.37 -4.18 10.65
CA PHE A 90 -11.61 -3.40 11.87
C PHE A 90 -12.25 -4.29 12.93
N ASN A 91 -11.54 -4.48 14.03
CA ASN A 91 -12.04 -5.28 15.15
C ASN A 91 -12.96 -4.43 16.04
N GLY A 92 -14.16 -4.15 15.57
CA GLY A 92 -15.16 -3.37 16.29
C GLY A 92 -16.37 -3.03 15.42
N ILE A 93 -17.50 -2.74 16.05
CA ILE A 93 -18.71 -2.26 15.38
C ILE A 93 -18.62 -0.73 15.34
N SER A 94 -18.38 -0.16 14.17
CA SER A 94 -18.26 1.28 14.00
C SER A 94 -18.59 1.70 12.58
N SER A 95 -19.20 2.89 12.44
CA SER A 95 -19.40 3.54 11.16
C SER A 95 -18.10 4.14 10.63
N VAL A 96 -18.04 4.31 9.32
CA VAL A 96 -16.93 5.03 8.67
C VAL A 96 -17.18 6.53 8.80
N LYS A 97 -16.24 7.25 9.39
CA LYS A 97 -16.28 8.70 9.58
C LYS A 97 -15.85 9.45 8.32
N SER A 98 -14.72 9.05 7.73
CA SER A 98 -14.19 9.65 6.49
C SER A 98 -13.44 8.63 5.66
N VAL A 99 -13.35 8.91 4.35
CA VAL A 99 -12.54 8.17 3.38
C VAL A 99 -11.81 9.18 2.52
N ASP A 100 -10.49 9.23 2.68
CA ASP A 100 -9.62 10.14 1.96
C ASP A 100 -8.75 9.37 0.97
N TYR A 101 -8.55 9.91 -0.23
CA TYR A 101 -7.68 9.32 -1.24
C TYR A 101 -6.37 10.08 -1.31
N LEU A 102 -5.28 9.40 -0.99
CA LEU A 102 -3.95 9.98 -0.86
C LEU A 102 -3.13 9.67 -2.12
N THR A 103 -2.72 10.70 -2.83
CA THR A 103 -1.81 10.61 -3.98
C THR A 103 -0.40 11.05 -3.64
N SER A 104 -0.24 11.80 -2.54
CA SER A 104 1.05 12.26 -2.01
C SER A 104 1.00 12.30 -0.49
N THR A 105 2.15 12.18 0.15
CA THR A 105 2.32 12.35 1.59
C THR A 105 3.59 13.14 1.86
N ASN A 106 3.59 13.94 2.94
CA ASN A 106 4.79 14.60 3.44
C ASN A 106 5.48 13.73 4.52
N GLY A 107 6.68 14.12 4.96
CA GLY A 107 7.45 13.41 5.98
C GLY A 107 6.76 13.28 7.35
N HIS A 108 5.77 14.12 7.64
CA HIS A 108 5.00 14.09 8.89
C HIS A 108 3.71 13.28 8.80
N HIS A 109 3.33 12.84 7.61
CA HIS A 109 2.08 12.09 7.41
C HIS A 109 2.16 10.68 8.02
N GLU A 110 1.08 10.22 8.63
CA GLU A 110 1.00 8.88 9.27
C GLU A 110 1.24 7.72 8.29
N ASN A 111 0.98 7.92 7.00
CA ASN A 111 1.23 6.97 5.91
C ASN A 111 2.53 7.25 5.13
N ARG A 112 3.46 8.04 5.66
CA ARG A 112 4.75 8.29 5.02
C ARG A 112 5.47 6.95 4.72
N GLU A 113 6.31 6.94 3.69
CA GLU A 113 7.08 5.77 3.25
C GLU A 113 6.25 4.56 2.81
N SER A 114 4.94 4.72 2.70
CA SER A 114 4.07 3.66 2.21
C SER A 114 3.71 3.87 0.75
N PRO A 115 3.50 2.80 -0.02
CA PRO A 115 3.08 2.90 -1.41
C PRO A 115 1.83 3.76 -1.59
N LEU A 116 1.86 4.61 -2.60
CA LEU A 116 0.76 5.46 -3.03
C LEU A 116 0.35 5.05 -4.45
N PRO A 117 -0.87 5.33 -4.87
CA PRO A 117 -1.95 5.96 -4.11
C PRO A 117 -2.60 5.03 -3.08
N ALA A 118 -3.19 5.61 -2.04
CA ALA A 118 -3.79 4.86 -0.94
C ALA A 118 -5.09 5.49 -0.43
N TYR A 119 -6.00 4.66 0.07
CA TYR A 119 -7.17 5.10 0.81
C TYR A 119 -6.88 5.16 2.31
N ALA A 120 -7.24 6.26 2.96
CA ALA A 120 -7.25 6.42 4.41
C ALA A 120 -8.70 6.35 4.90
N ILE A 121 -9.08 5.25 5.55
CA ILE A 121 -10.43 5.02 6.06
C ILE A 121 -10.43 5.22 7.57
N THR A 122 -11.08 6.28 8.04
CA THR A 122 -11.20 6.60 9.47
C THR A 122 -12.55 6.15 10.00
N PHE A 123 -12.52 5.44 11.13
CA PHE A 123 -13.72 4.95 11.81
C PHE A 123 -14.18 5.91 12.90
N GLU A 124 -15.51 6.01 13.05
CA GLU A 124 -16.15 6.74 14.15
C GLU A 124 -16.13 5.90 15.43
N HIS A 125 -14.95 5.79 16.03
CA HIS A 125 -14.69 4.99 17.21
C HIS A 125 -13.85 5.80 18.20
N PRO A 126 -13.99 5.60 19.54
CA PRO A 126 -13.22 6.34 20.55
C PRO A 126 -11.71 6.29 20.36
N THR A 127 -11.20 5.22 19.76
CA THR A 127 -9.77 5.07 19.44
C THR A 127 -9.34 5.89 18.21
N ASN A 128 -10.29 6.46 17.45
CA ASN A 128 -10.06 7.26 16.24
C ASN A 128 -9.12 6.52 15.25
N THR A 129 -9.47 5.26 14.96
CA THR A 129 -8.63 4.38 14.14
C THR A 129 -8.78 4.73 12.67
N THR A 130 -7.64 4.91 11.99
CA THR A 130 -7.51 5.04 10.54
C THR A 130 -6.80 3.81 9.97
N ILE A 131 -7.36 3.21 8.93
CA ILE A 131 -6.76 2.11 8.18
C ILE A 131 -6.33 2.63 6.81
N TYR A 132 -5.06 2.43 6.48
CA TYR A 132 -4.47 2.80 5.19
C TYR A 132 -4.39 1.59 4.28
N ILE A 133 -4.94 1.71 3.06
CA ILE A 133 -5.02 0.62 2.08
C ILE A 133 -4.45 1.12 0.76
N ALA A 134 -3.39 0.45 0.27
CA ALA A 134 -2.83 0.73 -1.06
C ALA A 134 -3.83 0.34 -2.14
N SER A 135 -4.22 1.28 -2.99
CA SER A 135 -5.23 1.03 -4.02
C SER A 135 -4.72 0.10 -5.12
N GLU A 136 -3.47 0.25 -5.53
CA GLU A 136 -2.86 -0.59 -6.58
C GLU A 136 -2.38 -1.95 -6.08
N LEU A 137 -2.02 -2.06 -4.80
CA LEU A 137 -1.53 -3.30 -4.21
C LEU A 137 -2.64 -4.16 -3.62
N GLY A 138 -3.82 -3.58 -3.35
CA GLY A 138 -4.93 -4.30 -2.72
C GLY A 138 -4.69 -4.70 -1.27
N THR A 139 -3.67 -4.14 -0.61
CA THR A 139 -3.23 -4.55 0.73
C THR A 139 -3.35 -3.43 1.75
N ILE A 140 -3.60 -3.84 3.00
CA ILE A 140 -3.56 -2.93 4.14
C ILE A 140 -2.09 -2.61 4.45
N GLN A 141 -1.80 -1.34 4.56
CA GLN A 141 -0.46 -0.83 4.85
C GLN A 141 -0.24 -0.60 6.34
N LYS A 142 -1.13 0.17 6.95
CA LYS A 142 -0.98 0.63 8.34
C LYS A 142 -2.31 0.75 9.05
N PHE A 143 -2.28 0.53 10.37
CA PHE A 143 -3.32 0.91 11.31
C PHE A 143 -2.78 2.02 12.19
N ARG A 144 -3.54 3.11 12.34
CA ARG A 144 -3.19 4.24 13.19
C ARG A 144 -4.35 4.57 14.11
N ASN A 145 -4.10 4.62 15.41
CA ASN A 145 -5.07 4.97 16.43
C ASN A 145 -4.49 5.98 17.42
N ASN A 146 -5.29 6.47 18.36
CA ASN A 146 -4.84 7.47 19.32
C ASN A 146 -3.64 7.00 20.16
N LYS A 147 -3.57 5.73 20.53
CA LYS A 147 -2.43 5.19 21.30
C LYS A 147 -1.15 5.24 20.46
N TRP A 148 -1.24 4.90 19.18
CA TRP A 148 -0.11 5.00 18.28
C TRP A 148 0.34 6.46 18.09
N ARG A 149 -0.61 7.41 17.97
CA ARG A 149 -0.29 8.84 17.82
C ARG A 149 0.42 9.40 19.05
N ILE A 150 -0.02 9.01 20.24
CA ILE A 150 0.65 9.38 21.50
C ILE A 150 2.06 8.78 21.54
N PHE A 151 2.22 7.51 21.19
CA PHE A 151 3.52 6.86 21.15
C PHE A 151 4.47 7.55 20.14
N ASP A 152 4.00 7.83 18.93
CA ASP A 152 4.79 8.50 17.88
C ASP A 152 5.21 9.92 18.33
N PHE A 153 4.33 10.65 19.00
CA PHE A 153 4.65 11.95 19.58
C PHE A 153 5.73 11.85 20.68
N LEU A 154 5.59 10.90 21.60
CA LEU A 154 6.59 10.68 22.65
C LEU A 154 7.94 10.23 22.07
N ARG A 155 7.93 9.39 21.04
CA ARG A 155 9.14 8.99 20.31
C ARG A 155 9.82 10.20 19.68
N MET A 156 9.07 11.07 19.02
CA MET A 156 9.57 12.32 18.42
C MET A 156 10.22 13.22 19.48
N MET A 157 9.59 13.38 20.64
CA MET A 157 10.17 14.13 21.77
C MET A 157 11.47 13.49 22.28
N HIS A 158 11.49 12.16 22.40
CA HIS A 158 12.66 11.44 22.90
C HIS A 158 13.86 11.53 21.95
N THR A 159 13.61 11.42 20.64
CA THR A 159 14.67 11.49 19.61
C THR A 159 15.04 12.92 19.22
N MET A 160 14.34 13.93 19.74
CA MET A 160 14.49 15.36 19.35
C MET A 160 14.40 15.57 17.82
N ASP A 161 13.75 14.65 17.11
CA ASP A 161 13.59 14.69 15.66
C ASP A 161 12.28 15.39 15.30
N TYR A 162 12.34 16.71 15.23
CA TYR A 162 11.18 17.54 14.92
C TYR A 162 10.98 17.79 13.43
N GLU A 163 11.98 17.49 12.58
CA GLU A 163 11.93 17.82 11.15
C GLU A 163 11.43 16.65 10.28
N SER A 164 11.94 15.44 10.50
CA SER A 164 11.63 14.31 9.59
C SER A 164 11.09 13.06 10.26
N ARG A 165 11.10 13.00 11.59
CA ARG A 165 10.68 11.85 12.43
C ARG A 165 11.56 10.58 12.31
N ASP A 166 12.51 10.56 11.40
CA ASP A 166 13.34 9.38 11.09
C ASP A 166 14.84 9.65 11.05
N GLN A 167 15.28 10.92 11.22
CA GLN A 167 16.70 11.28 11.24
C GLN A 167 17.22 11.41 12.68
N ILE A 168 18.00 10.42 13.10
CA ILE A 168 18.67 10.38 14.42
C ILE A 168 19.93 11.33 14.46
N GLY A 169 20.17 12.10 13.41
CA GLY A 169 21.37 12.91 13.24
C GLY A 169 21.17 14.42 13.39
N ASN A 170 20.20 14.85 14.20
CA ASN A 170 19.88 16.26 14.34
C ASN A 170 21.04 17.04 15.00
N TRP A 171 21.28 18.26 14.53
CA TRP A 171 22.31 19.14 15.07
C TRP A 171 22.19 19.38 16.59
N LEU A 172 20.95 19.30 17.14
CA LEU A 172 20.69 19.39 18.59
C LEU A 172 21.32 18.23 19.37
N LEU A 173 21.39 17.03 18.81
CA LEU A 173 22.04 15.87 19.44
C LEU A 173 23.60 15.97 19.41
N ARG A 174 24.15 16.90 18.61
CA ARG A 174 25.60 17.15 18.54
C ARG A 174 26.10 18.17 19.56
N ILE A 175 25.17 18.84 20.27
CA ILE A 175 25.52 19.88 21.26
C ILE A 175 25.57 19.30 22.69
N PHE A 176 25.01 18.11 22.90
CA PHE A 176 25.07 17.34 24.15
C PHE A 176 25.95 16.12 24.00
#